data_380c072c715fefd54f23c703decc747d
#
_entry.id   380c072c715fefd54f23c703decc747d
#
_cell.length_a   1.000
_cell.length_b   1.000
_cell.length_c   1.000
_cell.angle_alpha   90.00
_cell.angle_beta   90.00
_cell.angle_gamma   90.00
#
_symmetry.space_group_name_H-M   'P 1'
#
loop_
_entity.id
_entity.type
_entity.pdbx_description
1 polymer ?
#
loop_
_entity_poly.entity_id
_entity_poly.type
_entity_poly.pdbx_seq_one_letter_code
_entity_poly.pdbx_strand_id
1 'polypeptide(L)'
;ECAPAEIDFLGDDFFSYVRTQIENSRIPICLHLDHGKNMEIVRRAIQLGFQSVMIDASDRNFEENIKITREVCEYAHAYQVDVEGELGTIGTTGRASCGHTAEIKIQYTEPDSAKLFCELTGVNALAIAIGTSHGLYPENEKPELRIDILDAIHKCVKVPLVLHGGSGNKDEELVKAVKHGIRKINVSSEVKEVYFNGIKSYLETHPGEVKTQIIQTEARLCT
;
A
#
# COMPACT_ATOMS: atom_id res chain seq x y z
N GLU A 1 -3.67 -6.43 -0.83
CA GLU A 1 -2.36 -6.19 -0.21
C GLU A 1 -2.37 -6.59 1.26
N CYS A 2 -1.22 -6.96 1.80
CA CYS A 2 -1.06 -7.49 3.15
C CYS A 2 0.24 -6.96 3.76
N ALA A 3 0.14 -6.33 4.94
CA ALA A 3 1.29 -5.85 5.67
C ALA A 3 2.02 -6.99 6.42
N PRO A 4 3.31 -6.83 6.79
CA PRO A 4 4.08 -7.86 7.51
C PRO A 4 3.38 -8.44 8.75
N ALA A 5 2.82 -7.57 9.60
CA ALA A 5 2.12 -8.00 10.81
C ALA A 5 0.83 -8.81 10.52
N GLU A 6 0.19 -8.56 9.39
CA GLU A 6 -0.99 -9.33 8.97
C GLU A 6 -0.59 -10.72 8.46
N ILE A 7 0.59 -10.87 7.82
CA ILE A 7 1.13 -12.18 7.42
C ILE A 7 1.36 -13.05 8.65
N ASP A 8 1.98 -12.50 9.69
CA ASP A 8 2.24 -13.24 10.92
C ASP A 8 0.96 -13.61 11.67
N PHE A 9 -0.04 -12.71 11.67
CA PHE A 9 -1.31 -12.94 12.34
C PHE A 9 -2.18 -14.00 11.64
N LEU A 10 -2.23 -13.99 10.30
CA LEU A 10 -3.11 -14.86 9.52
C LEU A 10 -2.58 -16.28 9.34
N GLY A 11 -1.26 -16.43 9.30
CA GLY A 11 -0.61 -17.73 9.13
C GLY A 11 -0.67 -18.31 7.70
N ASP A 12 0.12 -19.33 7.45
CA ASP A 12 0.40 -19.85 6.11
C ASP A 12 -0.81 -20.48 5.42
N ASP A 13 -1.68 -21.16 6.18
CA ASP A 13 -2.88 -21.83 5.64
C ASP A 13 -3.87 -20.82 5.04
N PHE A 14 -3.96 -19.62 5.63
CA PHE A 14 -4.78 -18.54 5.11
C PHE A 14 -4.37 -18.15 3.69
N PHE A 15 -3.07 -18.01 3.44
CA PHE A 15 -2.57 -17.64 2.11
C PHE A 15 -2.76 -18.73 1.07
N SER A 16 -2.73 -20.00 1.45
CA SER A 16 -3.10 -21.12 0.60
C SER A 16 -4.57 -21.03 0.15
N TYR A 17 -5.47 -20.69 1.07
CA TYR A 17 -6.88 -20.43 0.77
C TYR A 17 -7.04 -19.21 -0.15
N VAL A 18 -6.38 -18.08 0.14
CA VAL A 18 -6.44 -16.85 -0.66
C VAL A 18 -5.98 -17.11 -2.10
N ARG A 19 -4.87 -17.83 -2.32
CA ARG A 19 -4.41 -18.19 -3.66
C ARG A 19 -5.44 -18.98 -4.44
N THR A 20 -6.08 -19.96 -3.80
CA THR A 20 -7.16 -20.74 -4.44
C THR A 20 -8.33 -19.82 -4.85
N GLN A 21 -8.68 -18.81 -4.03
CA GLN A 21 -9.71 -17.84 -4.39
C GLN A 21 -9.28 -16.95 -5.56
N ILE A 22 -8.02 -16.53 -5.58
CA ILE A 22 -7.44 -15.74 -6.69
C ILE A 22 -7.50 -16.52 -8.00
N GLU A 23 -7.07 -17.78 -8.01
CA GLU A 23 -7.10 -18.66 -9.19
C GLU A 23 -8.52 -18.86 -9.75
N ASN A 24 -9.53 -18.89 -8.88
CA ASN A 24 -10.93 -19.05 -9.27
C ASN A 24 -11.65 -17.71 -9.56
N SER A 25 -10.97 -16.59 -9.40
CA SER A 25 -11.56 -15.27 -9.62
C SER A 25 -11.76 -14.96 -11.11
N ARG A 26 -12.90 -14.31 -11.42
CA ARG A 26 -13.17 -13.79 -12.78
C ARG A 26 -12.51 -12.45 -13.04
N ILE A 27 -12.06 -11.76 -12.00
CA ILE A 27 -11.34 -10.49 -12.09
C ILE A 27 -9.86 -10.73 -11.76
N PRO A 28 -8.93 -10.01 -12.38
CA PRO A 28 -7.52 -10.10 -12.02
C PRO A 28 -7.30 -9.66 -10.56
N ILE A 29 -6.67 -10.51 -9.77
CA ILE A 29 -6.31 -10.23 -8.38
C ILE A 29 -4.83 -10.58 -8.21
N CYS A 30 -4.06 -9.68 -7.60
CA CYS A 30 -2.66 -9.89 -7.24
C CYS A 30 -2.51 -9.87 -5.72
N LEU A 31 -1.90 -10.91 -5.16
CA LEU A 31 -1.50 -10.91 -3.75
C LEU A 31 -0.18 -10.15 -3.62
N HIS A 32 -0.22 -9.05 -2.86
CA HIS A 32 0.88 -8.09 -2.75
C HIS A 32 1.31 -7.90 -1.29
N LEU A 33 2.63 -7.99 -1.01
CA LEU A 33 3.21 -7.58 0.26
C LEU A 33 3.33 -6.05 0.29
N ASP A 34 2.70 -5.42 1.27
CA ASP A 34 2.73 -3.98 1.49
C ASP A 34 3.75 -3.63 2.59
N HIS A 35 4.58 -2.62 2.36
CA HIS A 35 5.59 -2.12 3.30
C HIS A 35 6.51 -3.19 3.93
N GLY A 36 7.03 -4.12 3.15
CA GLY A 36 8.09 -5.03 3.61
C GLY A 36 9.34 -4.24 4.03
N LYS A 37 9.88 -4.53 5.22
CA LYS A 37 11.00 -3.76 5.80
C LYS A 37 12.37 -4.44 5.68
N ASN A 38 12.41 -5.69 5.25
CA ASN A 38 13.66 -6.44 5.11
C ASN A 38 13.50 -7.64 4.17
N MET A 39 14.62 -8.24 3.82
CA MET A 39 14.67 -9.40 2.92
C MET A 39 13.97 -10.64 3.51
N GLU A 40 13.89 -10.78 4.82
CA GLU A 40 13.28 -11.95 5.47
C GLU A 40 11.77 -12.01 5.17
N ILE A 41 11.06 -10.90 5.40
CA ILE A 41 9.62 -10.85 5.10
C ILE A 41 9.32 -10.95 3.60
N VAL A 42 10.20 -10.40 2.75
CA VAL A 42 10.09 -10.55 1.29
C VAL A 42 10.19 -12.02 0.88
N ARG A 43 11.19 -12.73 1.39
CA ARG A 43 11.36 -14.18 1.13
C ARG A 43 10.14 -14.98 1.60
N ARG A 44 9.65 -14.67 2.81
CA ARG A 44 8.46 -15.32 3.35
C ARG A 44 7.22 -15.08 2.48
N ALA A 45 6.97 -13.84 2.06
CA ALA A 45 5.86 -13.53 1.16
C ALA A 45 5.96 -14.29 -0.16
N ILE A 46 7.14 -14.35 -0.79
CA ILE A 46 7.37 -15.12 -2.01
C ILE A 46 7.10 -16.61 -1.80
N GLN A 47 7.57 -17.20 -0.69
CA GLN A 47 7.30 -18.59 -0.33
C GLN A 47 5.81 -18.87 -0.12
N LEU A 48 5.05 -17.91 0.38
CA LEU A 48 3.59 -17.98 0.54
C LEU A 48 2.84 -17.78 -0.78
N GLY A 49 3.55 -17.48 -1.88
CA GLY A 49 2.98 -17.33 -3.23
C GLY A 49 2.46 -15.94 -3.54
N PHE A 50 3.02 -14.92 -2.93
CA PHE A 50 2.79 -13.53 -3.33
C PHE A 50 3.38 -13.29 -4.72
N GLN A 51 2.61 -12.67 -5.60
CA GLN A 51 3.02 -12.36 -6.98
C GLN A 51 3.70 -11.00 -7.10
N SER A 52 3.58 -10.17 -6.06
CA SER A 52 4.21 -8.86 -5.97
C SER A 52 4.60 -8.56 -4.53
N VAL A 53 5.73 -7.90 -4.34
CA VAL A 53 6.25 -7.51 -3.04
C VAL A 53 6.71 -6.06 -3.07
N MET A 54 6.49 -5.34 -1.97
CA MET A 54 7.08 -4.04 -1.78
C MET A 54 8.21 -4.12 -0.76
N ILE A 55 9.32 -3.45 -1.08
CA ILE A 55 10.38 -3.14 -0.12
C ILE A 55 10.37 -1.64 0.17
N ASP A 56 10.14 -1.31 1.42
CA ASP A 56 10.11 0.08 1.87
C ASP A 56 11.36 0.38 2.71
N ALA A 57 12.33 0.99 2.04
CA ALA A 57 13.54 1.54 2.62
C ALA A 57 13.59 3.09 2.48
N SER A 58 12.43 3.74 2.36
CA SER A 58 12.30 5.19 2.20
C SER A 58 12.76 5.99 3.42
N ASP A 59 12.92 5.35 4.57
CA ASP A 59 13.50 5.90 5.80
C ASP A 59 15.04 5.93 5.80
N ARG A 60 15.68 5.34 4.77
CA ARG A 60 17.14 5.31 4.59
C ARG A 60 17.60 6.44 3.67
N ASN A 61 18.92 6.68 3.65
CA ASN A 61 19.46 7.56 2.63
C ASN A 61 19.32 6.93 1.22
N PHE A 62 19.47 7.76 0.19
CA PHE A 62 19.19 7.37 -1.18
C PHE A 62 20.02 6.17 -1.66
N GLU A 63 21.32 6.14 -1.34
CA GLU A 63 22.22 5.06 -1.73
C GLU A 63 21.89 3.74 -1.03
N GLU A 64 21.55 3.78 0.24
CA GLU A 64 21.12 2.60 1.00
C GLU A 64 19.77 2.09 0.48
N ASN A 65 18.81 2.97 0.20
CA ASN A 65 17.52 2.59 -0.39
C ASN A 65 17.75 1.88 -1.73
N ILE A 66 18.55 2.43 -2.63
CA ILE A 66 18.90 1.79 -3.90
C ILE A 66 19.53 0.41 -3.68
N LYS A 67 20.48 0.29 -2.75
CA LYS A 67 21.16 -0.98 -2.48
C LYS A 67 20.17 -2.05 -2.01
N ILE A 68 19.35 -1.73 -0.98
CA ILE A 68 18.36 -2.66 -0.41
C ILE A 68 17.35 -3.05 -1.47
N THR A 69 16.79 -2.08 -2.19
CA THR A 69 15.75 -2.32 -3.20
C THR A 69 16.28 -3.17 -4.34
N ARG A 70 17.50 -2.91 -4.83
CA ARG A 70 18.12 -3.72 -5.88
C ARG A 70 18.34 -5.16 -5.43
N GLU A 71 18.86 -5.40 -4.22
CA GLU A 71 19.01 -6.76 -3.68
C GLU A 71 17.68 -7.51 -3.63
N VAL A 72 16.59 -6.83 -3.31
CA VAL A 72 15.24 -7.41 -3.33
C VAL A 72 14.79 -7.69 -4.76
N CYS A 73 15.01 -6.76 -5.71
CA CYS A 73 14.68 -6.97 -7.12
C CYS A 73 15.41 -8.19 -7.71
N GLU A 74 16.72 -8.29 -7.47
CA GLU A 74 17.54 -9.44 -7.94
C GLU A 74 16.99 -10.77 -7.39
N TYR A 75 16.59 -10.81 -6.12
CA TYR A 75 16.00 -11.99 -5.51
C TYR A 75 14.60 -12.29 -6.06
N ALA A 76 13.69 -11.32 -6.03
CA ALA A 76 12.29 -11.52 -6.39
C ALA A 76 12.09 -11.87 -7.88
N HIS A 77 12.85 -11.22 -8.77
CA HIS A 77 12.80 -11.49 -10.21
C HIS A 77 13.22 -12.92 -10.56
N ALA A 78 14.12 -13.55 -9.80
CA ALA A 78 14.46 -14.96 -9.98
C ALA A 78 13.26 -15.91 -9.74
N TYR A 79 12.26 -15.45 -9.00
CA TYR A 79 10.99 -16.14 -8.76
C TYR A 79 9.82 -15.60 -9.59
N GLN A 80 10.09 -14.69 -10.53
CA GLN A 80 9.06 -14.03 -11.36
C GLN A 80 8.04 -13.23 -10.53
N VAL A 81 8.52 -12.61 -9.45
CA VAL A 81 7.72 -11.75 -8.56
C VAL A 81 8.10 -10.30 -8.80
N ASP A 82 7.09 -9.46 -9.02
CA ASP A 82 7.26 -8.03 -9.22
C ASP A 82 7.63 -7.32 -7.93
N VAL A 83 8.44 -6.25 -8.04
CA VAL A 83 8.89 -5.45 -6.91
C VAL A 83 8.42 -4.01 -7.04
N GLU A 84 7.79 -3.52 -5.98
CA GLU A 84 7.50 -2.11 -5.74
C GLU A 84 8.56 -1.53 -4.80
N GLY A 85 9.11 -0.38 -5.16
CA GLY A 85 9.99 0.42 -4.29
C GLY A 85 9.32 1.72 -3.91
N GLU A 86 9.83 2.39 -2.88
CA GLU A 86 9.34 3.70 -2.44
C GLU A 86 10.45 4.73 -2.41
N LEU A 87 10.14 5.94 -2.90
CA LEU A 87 11.04 7.08 -2.86
C LEU A 87 10.31 8.35 -2.41
N GLY A 88 10.98 9.11 -1.57
CA GLY A 88 10.39 10.17 -0.78
C GLY A 88 9.85 9.61 0.53
N THR A 89 9.23 10.44 1.36
CA THR A 89 8.65 10.00 2.63
C THR A 89 7.17 10.33 2.64
N ILE A 90 6.35 9.29 2.71
CA ILE A 90 4.91 9.44 2.85
C ILE A 90 4.63 9.73 4.33
N GLY A 91 3.87 10.80 4.59
CA GLY A 91 3.51 11.19 5.95
C GLY A 91 2.61 10.18 6.66
N THR A 92 2.35 10.43 7.95
CA THR A 92 1.32 9.69 8.70
C THR A 92 0.51 10.64 9.55
N THR A 93 -0.79 10.44 9.61
CA THR A 93 -1.73 11.28 10.38
C THR A 93 -1.84 10.86 11.86
N GLY A 94 -1.01 9.93 12.33
CA GLY A 94 -1.11 9.35 13.68
C GLY A 94 -2.29 8.37 13.87
N ARG A 95 -3.21 8.27 12.91
CA ARG A 95 -4.33 7.30 12.88
C ARG A 95 -4.13 6.25 11.77
N ALA A 96 -2.88 6.01 11.42
CA ALA A 96 -2.54 5.07 10.37
C ALA A 96 -2.66 3.61 10.83
N SER A 97 -3.19 2.76 9.98
CA SER A 97 -3.30 1.31 10.21
C SER A 97 -1.98 0.56 10.03
N CYS A 98 -0.93 1.21 9.55
CA CYS A 98 0.37 0.60 9.22
C CYS A 98 1.40 0.63 10.38
N GLY A 99 0.98 0.92 11.61
CA GLY A 99 1.84 0.80 12.81
C GLY A 99 2.78 1.98 13.09
N HIS A 100 2.75 3.05 12.30
CA HIS A 100 3.49 4.27 12.61
C HIS A 100 2.71 5.15 13.59
N THR A 101 3.32 5.50 14.73
CA THR A 101 2.70 6.29 15.80
C THR A 101 3.19 7.73 15.88
N ALA A 102 4.20 8.11 15.10
CA ALA A 102 4.77 9.45 15.07
C ALA A 102 4.35 10.21 13.81
N GLU A 103 4.10 11.51 13.93
CA GLU A 103 3.97 12.39 12.77
C GLU A 103 5.25 12.37 11.95
N ILE A 104 5.20 11.85 10.73
CA ILE A 104 6.30 11.88 9.78
C ILE A 104 6.03 12.99 8.78
N LYS A 105 6.99 13.90 8.64
CA LYS A 105 6.89 14.96 7.63
C LYS A 105 7.05 14.37 6.23
N ILE A 106 6.20 14.82 5.31
CA ILE A 106 6.29 14.46 3.90
C ILE A 106 7.59 15.01 3.32
N GLN A 107 8.38 14.13 2.69
CA GLN A 107 9.47 14.51 1.80
C GLN A 107 9.06 14.15 0.39
N TYR A 108 8.78 15.15 -0.43
CA TYR A 108 8.35 14.93 -1.82
C TYR A 108 9.41 14.19 -2.64
N THR A 109 8.95 13.36 -3.55
CA THR A 109 9.82 12.63 -4.48
C THR A 109 10.35 13.59 -5.56
N GLU A 110 11.68 13.64 -5.71
CA GLU A 110 12.33 14.43 -6.74
C GLU A 110 12.38 13.66 -8.08
N PRO A 111 11.99 14.26 -9.23
CA PRO A 111 11.88 13.57 -10.50
C PRO A 111 13.18 12.91 -10.99
N ASP A 112 14.31 13.60 -10.89
CA ASP A 112 15.61 13.05 -11.32
C ASP A 112 16.04 11.87 -10.42
N SER A 113 15.78 11.96 -9.12
CA SER A 113 16.01 10.87 -8.17
C SER A 113 15.11 9.68 -8.47
N ALA A 114 13.83 9.90 -8.82
CA ALA A 114 12.91 8.83 -9.18
C ALA A 114 13.36 8.06 -10.43
N LYS A 115 13.82 8.80 -11.45
CA LYS A 115 14.38 8.19 -12.67
C LYS A 115 15.60 7.34 -12.35
N LEU A 116 16.58 7.91 -11.65
CA LEU A 116 17.82 7.23 -11.28
C LEU A 116 17.56 6.00 -10.41
N PHE A 117 16.64 6.11 -9.44
CA PHE A 117 16.23 5.01 -8.59
C PHE A 117 15.69 3.82 -9.40
N CYS A 118 14.75 4.05 -10.31
CA CYS A 118 14.21 2.99 -11.16
C CYS A 118 15.28 2.34 -12.05
N GLU A 119 16.19 3.13 -12.63
CA GLU A 119 17.28 2.64 -13.48
C GLU A 119 18.30 1.78 -12.71
N LEU A 120 18.58 2.13 -11.44
CA LEU A 120 19.57 1.44 -10.63
C LEU A 120 19.02 0.24 -9.84
N THR A 121 17.73 0.23 -9.54
CA THR A 121 17.10 -0.84 -8.73
C THR A 121 16.44 -1.90 -9.57
N GLY A 122 15.85 -1.52 -10.72
CA GLY A 122 15.09 -2.42 -11.56
C GLY A 122 13.67 -2.73 -11.02
N VAL A 123 13.09 -1.86 -10.19
CA VAL A 123 11.70 -2.02 -9.69
C VAL A 123 10.69 -2.09 -10.82
N ASN A 124 9.60 -2.82 -10.59
CA ASN A 124 8.47 -2.96 -11.51
C ASN A 124 7.40 -1.88 -11.30
N ALA A 125 7.37 -1.25 -10.11
CA ALA A 125 6.50 -0.13 -9.77
C ALA A 125 7.20 0.80 -8.77
N LEU A 126 6.84 2.08 -8.76
CA LEU A 126 7.43 3.07 -7.85
C LEU A 126 6.33 3.82 -7.08
N ALA A 127 6.34 3.67 -5.75
CA ALA A 127 5.56 4.51 -4.85
C ALA A 127 6.25 5.86 -4.68
N ILE A 128 5.47 6.93 -4.84
CA ILE A 128 5.96 8.32 -4.82
C ILE A 128 5.23 9.16 -3.79
N ALA A 129 5.97 10.04 -3.12
CA ALA A 129 5.42 11.01 -2.17
C ALA A 129 5.07 12.32 -2.90
N ILE A 130 3.78 12.55 -3.10
CA ILE A 130 3.24 13.75 -3.76
C ILE A 130 2.21 14.50 -2.91
N GLY A 131 2.17 14.25 -1.60
CA GLY A 131 1.35 15.01 -0.65
C GLY A 131 0.38 14.20 0.19
N THR A 132 0.24 12.89 -0.06
CA THR A 132 -0.57 12.00 0.79
C THR A 132 0.13 11.61 2.07
N SER A 133 -0.66 11.21 3.06
CA SER A 133 -0.19 10.60 4.31
C SER A 133 -1.00 9.34 4.62
N HIS A 134 -0.39 8.38 5.29
CA HIS A 134 -1.09 7.19 5.78
C HIS A 134 -2.06 7.56 6.90
N GLY A 135 -3.26 6.98 6.87
CA GLY A 135 -4.30 7.19 7.87
C GLY A 135 -5.46 8.04 7.36
N LEU A 136 -6.34 8.42 8.28
CA LEU A 136 -7.50 9.27 7.98
C LEU A 136 -7.18 10.71 8.32
N TYR A 137 -7.52 11.61 7.42
CA TYR A 137 -7.33 13.04 7.62
C TYR A 137 -8.46 13.63 8.49
N PRO A 138 -8.17 14.64 9.31
CA PRO A 138 -9.21 15.51 9.86
C PRO A 138 -10.03 16.15 8.73
N GLU A 139 -11.33 16.38 8.94
CA GLU A 139 -12.23 16.90 7.89
C GLU A 139 -11.73 18.17 7.19
N ASN A 140 -10.98 19.01 7.91
CA ASN A 140 -10.51 20.30 7.42
C ASN A 140 -9.05 20.27 6.90
N GLU A 141 -8.39 19.10 6.88
CA GLU A 141 -6.96 18.96 6.56
C GLU A 141 -6.68 17.97 5.43
N LYS A 142 -7.63 17.84 4.50
CA LYS A 142 -7.44 16.95 3.35
C LYS A 142 -6.33 17.49 2.44
N PRO A 143 -5.35 16.68 2.06
CA PRO A 143 -4.21 17.12 1.26
C PRO A 143 -4.63 17.54 -0.14
N GLU A 144 -3.87 18.48 -0.71
CA GLU A 144 -3.84 18.73 -2.14
C GLU A 144 -2.63 18.02 -2.75
N LEU A 145 -2.85 17.23 -3.79
CA LEU A 145 -1.78 16.49 -4.42
C LEU A 145 -0.92 17.41 -5.29
N ARG A 146 0.40 17.24 -5.21
CA ARG A 146 1.38 17.94 -6.04
C ARG A 146 1.40 17.32 -7.45
N ILE A 147 0.40 17.66 -8.25
CA ILE A 147 0.25 17.16 -9.63
C ILE A 147 1.40 17.64 -10.52
N ASP A 148 1.99 18.79 -10.22
CA ASP A 148 3.18 19.29 -10.90
C ASP A 148 4.39 18.34 -10.73
N ILE A 149 4.59 17.79 -9.52
CA ILE A 149 5.61 16.78 -9.23
C ILE A 149 5.26 15.47 -9.94
N LEU A 150 4.00 15.01 -9.85
CA LEU A 150 3.54 13.80 -10.53
C LEU A 150 3.81 13.85 -12.03
N ASP A 151 3.45 14.96 -12.70
CA ASP A 151 3.68 15.16 -14.12
C ASP A 151 5.17 15.13 -14.49
N ALA A 152 6.01 15.72 -13.65
CA ALA A 152 7.45 15.71 -13.87
C ALA A 152 8.04 14.29 -13.74
N ILE A 153 7.62 13.54 -12.74
CA ILE A 153 8.05 12.14 -12.54
C ILE A 153 7.52 11.27 -13.68
N HIS A 154 6.24 11.37 -14.03
CA HIS A 154 5.63 10.56 -15.08
C HIS A 154 6.27 10.72 -16.45
N LYS A 155 6.87 11.90 -16.75
CA LYS A 155 7.61 12.14 -18.00
C LYS A 155 8.95 11.40 -18.06
N CYS A 156 9.60 11.15 -16.93
CA CYS A 156 10.94 10.57 -16.89
C CYS A 156 11.00 9.13 -16.37
N VAL A 157 9.98 8.65 -15.67
CA VAL A 157 9.87 7.28 -15.12
C VAL A 157 9.01 6.43 -16.04
N LYS A 158 9.46 5.20 -16.34
CA LYS A 158 8.77 4.29 -17.28
C LYS A 158 7.90 3.24 -16.57
N VAL A 159 8.15 2.99 -15.29
CA VAL A 159 7.37 2.03 -14.50
C VAL A 159 6.07 2.65 -14.01
N PRO A 160 5.02 1.84 -13.73
CA PRO A 160 3.81 2.30 -13.09
C PRO A 160 4.08 3.07 -11.79
N LEU A 161 3.41 4.21 -11.62
CA LEU A 161 3.49 5.02 -10.41
C LEU A 161 2.38 4.63 -9.43
N VAL A 162 2.73 4.57 -8.15
CA VAL A 162 1.85 4.15 -7.06
C VAL A 162 1.63 5.32 -6.10
N LEU A 163 0.38 5.49 -5.67
CA LEU A 163 -0.02 6.44 -4.64
C LEU A 163 -0.39 5.69 -3.36
N HIS A 164 0.41 5.84 -2.32
CA HIS A 164 0.07 5.40 -0.97
C HIS A 164 -0.76 6.45 -0.24
N GLY A 165 -1.41 6.06 0.87
CA GLY A 165 -2.23 6.97 1.65
C GLY A 165 -3.48 7.46 0.90
N GLY A 166 -4.11 6.60 0.09
CA GLY A 166 -5.31 6.93 -0.68
C GLY A 166 -6.55 7.16 0.17
N SER A 167 -6.63 6.55 1.36
CA SER A 167 -7.79 6.68 2.27
C SER A 167 -8.05 8.13 2.68
N GLY A 168 -9.31 8.55 2.66
CA GLY A 168 -9.75 9.87 3.14
C GLY A 168 -9.40 11.03 2.22
N ASN A 169 -8.79 10.80 1.06
CA ASN A 169 -8.60 11.85 0.04
C ASN A 169 -9.95 12.21 -0.62
N LYS A 170 -9.98 13.38 -1.27
CA LYS A 170 -11.12 13.75 -2.11
C LYS A 170 -11.09 12.93 -3.40
N ASP A 171 -12.25 12.46 -3.85
CA ASP A 171 -12.39 11.68 -5.09
C ASP A 171 -11.80 12.42 -6.30
N GLU A 172 -12.01 13.74 -6.36
CA GLU A 172 -11.50 14.59 -7.45
C GLU A 172 -9.97 14.58 -7.50
N GLU A 173 -9.28 14.55 -6.35
CA GLU A 173 -7.82 14.49 -6.28
C GLU A 173 -7.31 13.11 -6.74
N LEU A 174 -7.96 12.02 -6.34
CA LEU A 174 -7.62 10.67 -6.79
C LEU A 174 -7.85 10.51 -8.31
N VAL A 175 -8.99 10.97 -8.82
CA VAL A 175 -9.28 10.96 -10.26
C VAL A 175 -8.24 11.78 -11.04
N LYS A 176 -7.85 12.93 -10.50
CA LYS A 176 -6.81 13.79 -11.08
C LYS A 176 -5.45 13.07 -11.10
N ALA A 177 -5.05 12.43 -10.00
CA ALA A 177 -3.82 11.66 -9.93
C ALA A 177 -3.78 10.53 -10.98
N VAL A 178 -4.87 9.79 -11.13
CA VAL A 178 -4.98 8.72 -12.14
C VAL A 178 -4.84 9.27 -13.56
N LYS A 179 -5.48 10.42 -13.87
CA LYS A 179 -5.35 11.07 -15.18
C LYS A 179 -3.92 11.53 -15.46
N HIS A 180 -3.16 11.87 -14.43
CA HIS A 180 -1.78 12.34 -14.53
C HIS A 180 -0.70 11.25 -14.37
N GLY A 181 -1.08 9.97 -14.27
CA GLY A 181 -0.12 8.87 -14.40
C GLY A 181 -0.06 7.87 -13.26
N ILE A 182 -0.80 8.05 -12.17
CA ILE A 182 -0.95 7.02 -11.13
C ILE A 182 -1.67 5.79 -11.70
N ARG A 183 -1.17 4.59 -11.38
CA ARG A 183 -1.70 3.31 -11.85
C ARG A 183 -2.15 2.38 -10.72
N LYS A 184 -1.70 2.60 -9.50
CA LYS A 184 -2.09 1.87 -8.30
C LYS A 184 -2.34 2.87 -7.19
N ILE A 185 -3.39 2.65 -6.39
CA ILE A 185 -3.71 3.45 -5.20
C ILE A 185 -3.92 2.51 -4.04
N ASN A 186 -3.20 2.72 -2.93
CA ASN A 186 -3.38 1.94 -1.71
C ASN A 186 -4.46 2.58 -0.84
N VAL A 187 -5.53 1.82 -0.57
CA VAL A 187 -6.64 2.20 0.31
C VAL A 187 -6.78 1.14 1.40
N SER A 188 -6.72 1.52 2.66
CA SER A 188 -6.79 0.60 3.80
C SER A 188 -7.59 1.17 4.97
N SER A 189 -7.18 2.32 5.52
CA SER A 189 -7.75 2.88 6.75
C SER A 189 -9.25 3.16 6.63
N GLU A 190 -9.70 3.67 5.50
CA GLU A 190 -11.10 3.96 5.23
C GLU A 190 -11.95 2.69 5.19
N VAL A 191 -11.49 1.66 4.49
CA VAL A 191 -12.18 0.36 4.42
C VAL A 191 -12.30 -0.27 5.82
N LYS A 192 -11.22 -0.24 6.60
CA LYS A 192 -11.23 -0.74 7.99
C LYS A 192 -12.18 0.06 8.87
N GLU A 193 -12.21 1.39 8.75
CA GLU A 193 -13.10 2.25 9.54
C GLU A 193 -14.56 1.95 9.24
N VAL A 194 -14.96 1.87 7.97
CA VAL A 194 -16.34 1.55 7.57
C VAL A 194 -16.75 0.18 8.10
N TYR A 195 -15.86 -0.83 7.96
CA TYR A 195 -16.13 -2.17 8.46
C TYR A 195 -16.37 -2.20 9.98
N PHE A 196 -15.48 -1.57 10.76
CA PHE A 196 -15.62 -1.52 12.22
C PHE A 196 -16.80 -0.67 12.69
N ASN A 197 -17.12 0.40 11.98
CA ASN A 197 -18.31 1.20 12.28
C ASN A 197 -19.58 0.42 11.98
N GLY A 198 -19.60 -0.39 10.93
CA GLY A 198 -20.70 -1.33 10.65
C GLY A 198 -20.91 -2.33 11.79
N ILE A 199 -19.83 -2.94 12.33
CA ILE A 199 -19.91 -3.81 13.51
C ILE A 199 -20.50 -3.08 14.71
N LYS A 200 -19.99 -1.88 15.04
CA LYS A 200 -20.46 -1.08 16.19
C LYS A 200 -21.95 -0.76 16.08
N SER A 201 -22.36 -0.21 14.94
CA SER A 201 -23.75 0.17 14.68
C SER A 201 -24.70 -1.01 14.77
N TYR A 202 -24.27 -2.18 14.24
CA TYR A 202 -25.07 -3.40 14.35
C TYR A 202 -25.24 -3.84 15.81
N LEU A 203 -24.16 -3.88 16.59
CA LEU A 203 -24.17 -4.30 17.99
C LEU A 203 -24.92 -3.30 18.90
N GLU A 204 -24.94 -2.02 18.59
CA GLU A 204 -25.75 -1.02 19.31
C GLU A 204 -27.25 -1.32 19.20
N THR A 205 -27.70 -1.81 18.05
CA THR A 205 -29.10 -2.16 17.81
C THR A 205 -29.45 -3.62 18.18
N HIS A 206 -28.41 -4.48 18.30
CA HIS A 206 -28.54 -5.91 18.64
C HIS A 206 -27.57 -6.31 19.77
N PRO A 207 -27.72 -5.76 20.99
CA PRO A 207 -26.70 -5.91 22.05
C PRO A 207 -26.55 -7.35 22.57
N GLY A 208 -27.45 -8.26 22.22
CA GLY A 208 -27.39 -9.68 22.58
C GLY A 208 -26.87 -10.60 21.47
N GLU A 209 -26.50 -10.05 20.31
CA GLU A 209 -26.01 -10.88 19.20
C GLU A 209 -24.57 -11.35 19.45
N VAL A 210 -24.36 -12.66 19.33
CA VAL A 210 -23.05 -13.31 19.52
C VAL A 210 -22.61 -14.12 18.30
N LYS A 211 -23.44 -14.18 17.27
CA LYS A 211 -23.14 -14.94 16.05
C LYS A 211 -22.22 -14.12 15.13
N THR A 212 -20.94 -14.44 15.16
CA THR A 212 -19.90 -13.74 14.43
C THR A 212 -20.21 -13.62 12.92
N GLN A 213 -20.78 -14.67 12.31
CA GLN A 213 -21.15 -14.67 10.90
C GLN A 213 -22.22 -13.63 10.55
N ILE A 214 -23.17 -13.35 11.47
CA ILE A 214 -24.20 -12.33 11.26
C ILE A 214 -23.57 -10.94 11.36
N ILE A 215 -22.85 -10.69 12.46
CA ILE A 215 -22.15 -9.41 12.70
C ILE A 215 -21.23 -9.04 11.54
N GLN A 216 -20.42 -9.98 11.07
CA GLN A 216 -19.49 -9.76 9.96
C GLN A 216 -20.21 -9.58 8.62
N THR A 217 -21.33 -10.25 8.38
CA THR A 217 -22.11 -10.07 7.15
C THR A 217 -22.66 -8.66 7.06
N GLU A 218 -23.28 -8.15 8.13
CA GLU A 218 -23.80 -6.79 8.18
C GLU A 218 -22.68 -5.75 8.00
N ALA A 219 -21.52 -5.95 8.66
CA ALA A 219 -20.39 -5.06 8.51
C ALA A 219 -19.86 -5.01 7.06
N ARG A 220 -19.80 -6.16 6.35
CA ARG A 220 -19.36 -6.21 4.95
C ARG A 220 -20.35 -5.56 3.97
N LEU A 221 -21.63 -5.46 4.32
CA LEU A 221 -22.62 -4.75 3.50
C LEU A 221 -22.45 -3.23 3.56
N CYS A 222 -21.73 -2.72 4.57
CA CYS A 222 -21.38 -1.31 4.71
C CYS A 222 -20.09 -0.94 3.97
N THR A 223 -19.24 -1.93 3.65
CA THR A 223 -17.93 -1.73 2.99
C THR A 223 -18.05 -1.85 1.48
#